data_4d1d118e29670d69c56f0192440d9b94
#
_entry.id   4d1d118e29670d69c56f0192440d9b94
#
_cell.length_a   1.000
_cell.length_b   1.000
_cell.length_c   1.000
_cell.angle_alpha   90.00
_cell.angle_beta   90.00
_cell.angle_gamma   90.00
#
_symmetry.space_group_name_H-M   'P 1'
#
loop_
_entity.id
_entity.type
_entity.pdbx_description
1 polymer ?
#
loop_
_entity_poly.entity_id
_entity_poly.type
_entity_poly.pdbx_seq_one_letter_code
_entity_poly.pdbx_strand_id
1 'polypeptide(L)'
;YDGPRLADTIPRFHDMGMRYEQLEEALSKDVKNRAAGIKDELDFLFANKERGMVLVEGLKSKKLKEGITHNDTKINNILFDEKTSSPLCVIDLDTVMPGTVLFDTGDLIRTATNTAEEDEKDTSKVQFNFPLFKALIEGYYSEAKGFLSDYEKSLLAESGRNITQIMAVRMITDYLNGDVYYHIDYPEHNIVRARTQIALIKSMDEQWDKVQAFIDGLGK
;
A
#
# COMPACT_ATOMS: atom_id res chain seq x y z
N TYR A 1 4.88 -6.92 21.84
CA TYR A 1 3.67 -6.63 22.63
C TYR A 1 3.10 -7.94 23.19
N ASP A 2 3.06 -8.03 24.52
CA ASP A 2 2.63 -9.25 25.27
C ASP A 2 1.23 -9.07 25.89
N GLY A 3 0.52 -8.02 25.49
CA GLY A 3 -0.83 -7.73 25.98
C GLY A 3 -1.93 -8.48 25.20
N PRO A 4 -3.20 -8.33 25.61
CA PRO A 4 -4.34 -8.89 24.89
C PRO A 4 -4.44 -8.30 23.48
N ARG A 5 -4.97 -9.09 22.50
CA ARG A 5 -5.20 -8.61 21.14
C ARG A 5 -6.05 -7.32 21.17
N LEU A 6 -5.59 -6.29 20.48
CA LEU A 6 -6.37 -5.05 20.33
C LEU A 6 -7.61 -5.29 19.48
N ALA A 7 -8.60 -4.43 19.63
CA ALA A 7 -9.77 -4.41 18.75
C ALA A 7 -9.39 -3.92 17.35
N ASP A 8 -10.06 -4.43 16.34
CA ASP A 8 -9.96 -3.89 15.00
C ASP A 8 -10.77 -2.58 14.93
N THR A 9 -10.08 -1.44 14.78
CA THR A 9 -10.74 -0.13 14.63
C THR A 9 -11.48 -0.04 13.31
N ILE A 10 -10.91 -0.64 12.25
CA ILE A 10 -11.54 -0.80 10.94
C ILE A 10 -11.41 -2.28 10.54
N PRO A 11 -12.49 -3.08 10.68
CA PRO A 11 -12.43 -4.50 10.36
C PRO A 11 -11.96 -4.78 8.92
N ARG A 12 -11.02 -5.73 8.77
CA ARG A 12 -10.49 -6.16 7.46
C ARG A 12 -9.88 -5.02 6.63
N PHE A 13 -9.24 -4.04 7.25
CA PHE A 13 -8.79 -2.80 6.62
C PHE A 13 -7.89 -3.05 5.38
N HIS A 14 -6.88 -3.91 5.51
CA HIS A 14 -5.97 -4.30 4.43
C HIS A 14 -6.25 -5.71 3.87
N ASP A 15 -7.46 -6.23 4.02
CA ASP A 15 -7.84 -7.52 3.44
C ASP A 15 -8.09 -7.36 1.93
N MET A 16 -7.07 -7.71 1.13
CA MET A 16 -7.13 -7.66 -0.34
C MET A 16 -8.31 -8.47 -0.91
N GLY A 17 -8.63 -9.63 -0.32
CA GLY A 17 -9.75 -10.45 -0.76
C GLY A 17 -11.07 -9.68 -0.65
N MET A 18 -11.32 -9.08 0.52
CA MET A 18 -12.51 -8.24 0.73
C MET A 18 -12.54 -7.04 -0.23
N ARG A 19 -11.39 -6.42 -0.51
CA ARG A 19 -11.34 -5.28 -1.43
C ARG A 19 -11.72 -5.68 -2.86
N TYR A 20 -11.31 -6.86 -3.31
CA TYR A 20 -11.76 -7.39 -4.60
C TYR A 20 -13.24 -7.78 -4.60
N GLU A 21 -13.77 -8.38 -3.53
CA GLU A 21 -15.21 -8.62 -3.38
C GLU A 21 -16.01 -7.31 -3.53
N GLN A 22 -15.57 -6.23 -2.88
CA GLN A 22 -16.17 -4.91 -2.99
C GLN A 22 -16.05 -4.31 -4.40
N LEU A 23 -14.91 -4.50 -5.08
CA LEU A 23 -14.72 -4.06 -6.46
C LEU A 23 -15.67 -4.79 -7.42
N GLU A 24 -15.77 -6.11 -7.30
CA GLU A 24 -16.67 -6.94 -8.11
C GLU A 24 -18.13 -6.54 -7.90
N GLU A 25 -18.53 -6.28 -6.66
CA GLU A 25 -19.88 -5.77 -6.34
C GLU A 25 -20.13 -4.39 -6.95
N ALA A 26 -19.18 -3.44 -6.80
CA ALA A 26 -19.29 -2.10 -7.37
C ALA A 26 -19.35 -2.15 -8.90
N LEU A 27 -18.55 -3.02 -9.53
CA LEU A 27 -18.54 -3.24 -10.98
C LEU A 27 -19.88 -3.81 -11.46
N SER A 28 -20.48 -4.76 -10.73
CA SER A 28 -21.77 -5.33 -11.08
C SER A 28 -22.93 -4.32 -11.03
N LYS A 29 -22.83 -3.32 -10.16
CA LYS A 29 -23.84 -2.26 -9.99
C LYS A 29 -23.60 -1.09 -10.94
N ASP A 30 -22.35 -0.72 -11.15
CA ASP A 30 -21.88 0.42 -11.96
C ASP A 30 -22.81 1.63 -11.93
N VAL A 31 -23.11 2.10 -10.74
CA VAL A 31 -24.21 3.07 -10.45
C VAL A 31 -24.10 4.39 -11.22
N LYS A 32 -22.96 4.69 -11.81
CA LYS A 32 -22.70 5.88 -12.63
C LYS A 32 -22.36 5.55 -14.09
N ASN A 33 -22.45 4.29 -14.51
CA ASN A 33 -22.12 3.81 -15.87
C ASN A 33 -20.68 4.20 -16.27
N ARG A 34 -19.72 4.00 -15.37
CA ARG A 34 -18.29 4.41 -15.53
C ARG A 34 -17.36 3.25 -15.93
N ALA A 35 -17.81 1.99 -15.73
CA ALA A 35 -16.96 0.81 -15.91
C ALA A 35 -16.37 0.70 -17.33
N ALA A 36 -17.14 1.04 -18.35
CA ALA A 36 -16.67 0.99 -19.73
C ALA A 36 -15.48 1.93 -20.02
N GLY A 37 -15.35 3.03 -19.27
CA GLY A 37 -14.28 4.03 -19.42
C GLY A 37 -12.99 3.67 -18.68
N ILE A 38 -12.96 2.59 -17.91
CA ILE A 38 -11.81 2.18 -17.06
C ILE A 38 -11.44 0.71 -17.26
N LYS A 39 -11.68 0.19 -18.46
CA LYS A 39 -11.45 -1.24 -18.76
C LYS A 39 -10.00 -1.64 -18.57
N ASP A 40 -9.05 -0.82 -19.00
CA ASP A 40 -7.61 -1.13 -18.91
C ASP A 40 -7.14 -1.20 -17.44
N GLU A 41 -7.68 -0.33 -16.58
CA GLU A 41 -7.41 -0.34 -15.15
C GLU A 41 -7.98 -1.58 -14.48
N LEU A 42 -9.21 -1.98 -14.84
CA LEU A 42 -9.84 -3.20 -14.32
C LEU A 42 -9.08 -4.44 -14.78
N ASP A 43 -8.75 -4.54 -16.07
CA ASP A 43 -8.00 -5.66 -16.64
C ASP A 43 -6.64 -5.80 -15.92
N PHE A 44 -5.94 -4.68 -15.67
CA PHE A 44 -4.68 -4.69 -14.92
C PHE A 44 -4.86 -5.22 -13.49
N LEU A 45 -5.85 -4.71 -12.76
CA LEU A 45 -6.08 -5.12 -11.37
C LEU A 45 -6.46 -6.59 -11.29
N PHE A 46 -7.39 -7.07 -12.13
CA PHE A 46 -7.79 -8.49 -12.11
C PHE A 46 -6.65 -9.42 -12.52
N ALA A 47 -5.80 -9.05 -13.47
CA ALA A 47 -4.61 -9.82 -13.84
C ALA A 47 -3.60 -9.94 -12.68
N ASN A 48 -3.60 -8.98 -11.75
CA ASN A 48 -2.70 -8.95 -10.59
C ASN A 48 -3.36 -9.43 -9.28
N LYS A 49 -4.61 -9.90 -9.32
CA LYS A 49 -5.37 -10.29 -8.12
C LYS A 49 -4.65 -11.34 -7.28
N GLU A 50 -4.18 -12.43 -7.89
CA GLU A 50 -3.51 -13.53 -7.17
C GLU A 50 -2.24 -13.04 -6.46
N ARG A 51 -1.38 -12.29 -7.15
CA ARG A 51 -0.18 -11.73 -6.53
C ARG A 51 -0.51 -10.81 -5.35
N GLY A 52 -1.59 -10.06 -5.45
CA GLY A 52 -2.09 -9.21 -4.37
C GLY A 52 -2.56 -9.96 -3.13
N MET A 53 -2.80 -11.25 -3.19
CA MET A 53 -3.28 -12.04 -2.03
C MET A 53 -2.17 -12.46 -1.06
N VAL A 54 -0.90 -12.28 -1.41
CA VAL A 54 0.25 -12.86 -0.69
C VAL A 54 0.28 -12.54 0.81
N LEU A 55 -0.02 -11.30 1.21
CA LEU A 55 0.00 -10.89 2.62
C LEU A 55 -1.19 -11.49 3.40
N VAL A 56 -2.37 -11.48 2.81
CA VAL A 56 -3.58 -12.06 3.42
C VAL A 56 -3.42 -13.57 3.60
N GLU A 57 -2.89 -14.26 2.60
CA GLU A 57 -2.63 -15.69 2.66
C GLU A 57 -1.50 -16.01 3.66
N GLY A 58 -0.49 -15.16 3.73
CA GLY A 58 0.56 -15.25 4.73
C GLY A 58 0.03 -15.17 6.17
N LEU A 59 -0.90 -14.26 6.44
CA LEU A 59 -1.60 -14.15 7.72
C LEU A 59 -2.50 -15.36 8.00
N LYS A 60 -3.34 -15.77 7.03
CA LYS A 60 -4.23 -16.92 7.16
C LYS A 60 -3.47 -18.22 7.42
N SER A 61 -2.33 -18.41 6.76
CA SER A 61 -1.46 -19.57 6.96
C SER A 61 -0.53 -19.47 8.16
N LYS A 62 -0.56 -18.36 8.90
CA LYS A 62 0.32 -18.06 10.04
C LYS A 62 1.82 -18.04 9.69
N LYS A 63 2.17 -17.85 8.43
CA LYS A 63 3.55 -17.59 7.98
C LYS A 63 3.97 -16.15 8.30
N LEU A 64 3.01 -15.22 8.29
CA LEU A 64 3.19 -13.87 8.79
C LEU A 64 2.65 -13.76 10.20
N LYS A 65 3.36 -13.00 11.03
CA LYS A 65 2.93 -12.72 12.41
C LYS A 65 1.89 -11.59 12.42
N GLU A 66 0.86 -11.75 13.23
CA GLU A 66 0.01 -10.63 13.63
C GLU A 66 0.71 -9.90 14.78
N GLY A 67 0.85 -8.60 14.64
CA GLY A 67 1.37 -7.70 15.65
C GLY A 67 0.42 -6.51 15.82
N ILE A 68 0.94 -5.42 16.38
CA ILE A 68 0.25 -4.12 16.39
C ILE A 68 0.92 -3.25 15.34
N THR A 69 0.12 -2.71 14.45
CA THR A 69 0.56 -1.88 13.32
C THR A 69 -0.21 -0.57 13.28
N HIS A 70 0.42 0.43 12.70
CA HIS A 70 -0.20 1.75 12.52
C HIS A 70 -1.24 1.73 11.39
N ASN A 71 -0.94 1.00 10.30
CA ASN A 71 -1.77 0.80 9.10
C ASN A 71 -2.04 2.06 8.23
N ASP A 72 -1.41 3.21 8.55
CA ASP A 72 -1.44 4.44 7.74
C ASP A 72 -0.12 5.20 7.97
N THR A 73 0.99 4.57 7.56
CA THR A 73 2.35 5.05 7.86
C THR A 73 2.90 6.04 6.82
N LYS A 74 2.01 6.73 6.10
CA LYS A 74 2.42 7.80 5.19
C LYS A 74 3.28 8.84 5.91
N ILE A 75 4.23 9.43 5.20
CA ILE A 75 5.19 10.40 5.76
C ILE A 75 4.49 11.58 6.45
N ASN A 76 3.29 11.95 6.00
CA ASN A 76 2.48 13.03 6.58
C ASN A 76 2.01 12.73 8.02
N ASN A 77 2.08 11.47 8.46
CA ASN A 77 1.75 11.06 9.83
C ASN A 77 2.98 11.05 10.75
N ILE A 78 4.08 11.67 10.32
CA ILE A 78 5.27 11.90 11.14
C ILE A 78 5.50 13.41 11.25
N LEU A 79 5.56 13.92 12.47
CA LEU A 79 5.97 15.29 12.72
C LEU A 79 7.49 15.37 12.76
N PHE A 80 8.03 16.40 12.12
CA PHE A 80 9.45 16.70 12.09
C PHE A 80 9.75 18.04 12.74
N ASP A 81 10.90 18.15 13.39
CA ASP A 81 11.43 19.42 13.84
C ASP A 81 11.78 20.31 12.64
N GLU A 82 11.23 21.51 12.63
CA GLU A 82 11.33 22.42 11.48
C GLU A 82 12.78 22.88 11.19
N LYS A 83 13.65 22.89 12.20
CA LYS A 83 15.04 23.36 12.08
C LYS A 83 16.03 22.25 11.79
N THR A 84 15.81 21.08 12.38
CA THR A 84 16.76 19.96 12.35
C THR A 84 16.32 18.85 11.42
N SER A 85 15.08 18.87 10.94
CA SER A 85 14.43 17.79 10.20
C SER A 85 14.43 16.45 10.96
N SER A 86 14.62 16.47 12.28
CA SER A 86 14.57 15.26 13.10
C SER A 86 13.13 14.84 13.34
N PRO A 87 12.80 13.53 13.27
CA PRO A 87 11.47 13.04 13.58
C PRO A 87 11.16 13.29 15.07
N LEU A 88 9.95 13.78 15.36
CA LEU A 88 9.49 14.11 16.71
C LEU A 88 8.44 13.14 17.22
N CYS A 89 7.45 12.83 16.40
CA CYS A 89 6.26 12.10 16.85
C CYS A 89 5.54 11.47 15.66
N VAL A 90 4.98 10.28 15.88
CA VAL A 90 4.00 9.65 14.99
C VAL A 90 2.61 10.08 15.44
N ILE A 91 1.74 10.44 14.51
CA ILE A 91 0.38 10.93 14.74
C ILE A 91 -0.64 10.13 13.95
N ASP A 92 -1.93 10.45 14.07
CA ASP A 92 -3.05 9.81 13.37
C ASP A 92 -3.18 8.32 13.73
N LEU A 93 -3.34 8.05 15.03
CA LEU A 93 -3.35 6.70 15.59
C LEU A 93 -4.69 5.96 15.47
N ASP A 94 -5.65 6.49 14.74
CA ASP A 94 -7.02 5.95 14.62
C ASP A 94 -7.04 4.58 13.93
N THR A 95 -6.01 4.27 13.16
CA THR A 95 -5.84 3.00 12.44
C THR A 95 -4.94 2.00 13.16
N VAL A 96 -4.49 2.31 14.39
CA VAL A 96 -3.66 1.39 15.18
C VAL A 96 -4.50 0.19 15.61
N MET A 97 -4.19 -0.98 15.06
CA MET A 97 -4.91 -2.24 15.30
C MET A 97 -4.02 -3.44 14.95
N PRO A 98 -4.49 -4.67 15.17
CA PRO A 98 -3.75 -5.85 14.74
C PRO A 98 -3.52 -5.90 13.23
N GLY A 99 -2.29 -6.25 12.84
CA GLY A 99 -1.88 -6.38 11.45
C GLY A 99 -0.52 -7.04 11.33
N THR A 100 0.03 -7.07 10.14
CA THR A 100 1.42 -7.46 9.91
C THR A 100 2.29 -6.23 9.70
N VAL A 101 3.54 -6.26 10.14
CA VAL A 101 4.53 -5.19 9.90
C VAL A 101 4.65 -4.84 8.41
N LEU A 102 4.24 -5.75 7.53
CA LEU A 102 4.24 -5.54 6.09
C LEU A 102 3.14 -4.58 5.61
N PHE A 103 2.10 -4.33 6.39
CA PHE A 103 1.15 -3.27 6.08
C PHE A 103 1.78 -1.90 6.28
N ASP A 104 2.52 -1.72 7.38
CA ASP A 104 3.21 -0.47 7.68
C ASP A 104 4.35 -0.21 6.68
N THR A 105 5.23 -1.20 6.46
CA THR A 105 6.31 -1.05 5.47
C THR A 105 5.78 -0.84 4.06
N GLY A 106 4.65 -1.47 3.73
CA GLY A 106 4.00 -1.31 2.43
C GLY A 106 3.54 0.12 2.18
N ASP A 107 2.93 0.75 3.15
CA ASP A 107 2.45 2.13 3.02
C ASP A 107 3.59 3.14 3.04
N LEU A 108 4.62 2.91 3.86
CA LEU A 108 5.88 3.68 3.82
C LEU A 108 6.51 3.64 2.43
N ILE A 109 6.65 2.45 1.84
CA ILE A 109 7.23 2.29 0.49
C ILE A 109 6.37 3.04 -0.53
N ARG A 110 5.06 2.81 -0.54
CA ARG A 110 4.13 3.45 -1.46
C ARG A 110 4.26 4.97 -1.47
N THR A 111 4.28 5.57 -0.29
CA THR A 111 4.26 7.04 -0.15
C THR A 111 5.63 7.67 -0.31
N ALA A 112 6.69 7.06 0.24
CA ALA A 112 8.03 7.64 0.23
C ALA A 112 8.79 7.42 -1.09
N THR A 113 8.39 6.45 -1.92
CA THR A 113 9.14 6.12 -3.14
C THR A 113 8.47 6.58 -4.42
N ASN A 114 7.27 7.13 -4.36
CA ASN A 114 6.61 7.76 -5.51
C ASN A 114 7.24 9.13 -5.79
N THR A 115 7.58 9.39 -7.06
CA THR A 115 8.14 10.69 -7.48
C THR A 115 7.09 11.76 -7.76
N ALA A 116 5.80 11.41 -7.75
CA ALA A 116 4.69 12.28 -8.08
C ALA A 116 3.67 12.35 -6.93
N GLU A 117 2.81 13.36 -6.99
CA GLU A 117 1.66 13.47 -6.09
C GLU A 117 0.67 12.33 -6.33
N GLU A 118 -0.18 12.06 -5.33
CA GLU A 118 -1.15 10.95 -5.41
C GLU A 118 -2.18 11.14 -6.55
N ASP A 119 -2.46 12.37 -6.93
CA ASP A 119 -3.42 12.75 -7.96
C ASP A 119 -2.77 13.33 -9.24
N GLU A 120 -1.50 12.97 -9.51
CA GLU A 120 -0.81 13.38 -10.75
C GLU A 120 -1.56 12.84 -11.98
N LYS A 121 -2.00 13.75 -12.83
CA LYS A 121 -2.75 13.41 -14.06
C LYS A 121 -1.88 12.83 -15.16
N ASP A 122 -0.62 13.27 -15.22
CA ASP A 122 0.38 12.77 -16.16
C ASP A 122 1.11 11.57 -15.54
N THR A 123 0.58 10.38 -15.76
CA THR A 123 1.14 9.14 -15.20
C THR A 123 2.56 8.83 -15.65
N SER A 124 3.08 9.49 -16.69
CA SER A 124 4.49 9.34 -17.11
C SER A 124 5.50 9.89 -16.09
N LYS A 125 5.05 10.80 -15.23
CA LYS A 125 5.84 11.36 -14.12
C LYS A 125 5.90 10.45 -12.88
N VAL A 126 4.99 9.48 -12.80
CA VAL A 126 4.90 8.54 -11.68
C VAL A 126 5.98 7.48 -11.84
N GLN A 127 7.01 7.57 -11.01
CA GLN A 127 8.14 6.65 -11.05
C GLN A 127 8.45 6.11 -9.66
N PHE A 128 8.80 4.85 -9.59
CA PHE A 128 9.35 4.25 -8.39
C PHE A 128 10.82 4.67 -8.22
N ASN A 129 11.11 5.37 -7.12
CA ASN A 129 12.44 5.87 -6.82
C ASN A 129 13.24 4.82 -6.03
N PHE A 130 14.02 4.00 -6.73
CA PHE A 130 14.83 2.96 -6.11
C PHE A 130 15.87 3.49 -5.08
N PRO A 131 16.58 4.61 -5.29
CA PRO A 131 17.45 5.18 -4.26
C PRO A 131 16.73 5.49 -2.95
N LEU A 132 15.54 6.08 -3.00
CA LEU A 132 14.71 6.33 -1.80
C LEU A 132 14.23 5.01 -1.17
N PHE A 133 13.78 4.05 -1.97
CA PHE A 133 13.44 2.71 -1.50
C PHE A 133 14.60 2.08 -0.73
N LYS A 134 15.80 2.11 -1.31
CA LYS A 134 17.00 1.56 -0.68
C LYS A 134 17.26 2.21 0.68
N ALA A 135 17.30 3.54 0.74
CA ALA A 135 17.53 4.27 1.99
C ALA A 135 16.47 3.98 3.05
N LEU A 136 15.18 3.94 2.64
CA LEU A 136 14.06 3.63 3.51
C LEU A 136 14.20 2.22 4.11
N ILE A 137 14.46 1.22 3.27
CA ILE A 137 14.55 -0.18 3.72
C ILE A 137 15.82 -0.43 4.54
N GLU A 138 16.96 0.17 4.21
CA GLU A 138 18.16 0.09 5.04
C GLU A 138 17.91 0.67 6.43
N GLY A 139 17.28 1.85 6.52
CA GLY A 139 16.91 2.48 7.79
C GLY A 139 15.90 1.62 8.58
N TYR A 140 14.83 1.17 7.94
CA TYR A 140 13.85 0.29 8.58
C TYR A 140 14.48 -1.02 9.08
N TYR A 141 15.25 -1.69 8.23
CA TYR A 141 15.87 -2.96 8.57
C TYR A 141 16.91 -2.84 9.69
N SER A 142 17.60 -1.70 9.81
CA SER A 142 18.56 -1.47 10.90
C SER A 142 17.93 -1.65 12.28
N GLU A 143 16.66 -1.23 12.41
CA GLU A 143 15.88 -1.33 13.66
C GLU A 143 15.04 -2.63 13.73
N ALA A 144 14.52 -3.07 12.58
CA ALA A 144 13.56 -4.18 12.53
C ALA A 144 14.21 -5.57 12.47
N LYS A 145 15.49 -5.69 12.15
CA LYS A 145 16.19 -6.98 11.97
C LYS A 145 16.10 -7.94 13.17
N GLY A 146 15.88 -7.39 14.37
CA GLY A 146 15.76 -8.20 15.60
C GLY A 146 14.40 -8.92 15.76
N PHE A 147 13.38 -8.53 15.01
CA PHE A 147 12.04 -9.12 15.13
C PHE A 147 11.44 -9.61 13.81
N LEU A 148 11.98 -9.19 12.66
CA LEU A 148 11.56 -9.70 11.35
C LEU A 148 12.00 -11.16 11.16
N SER A 149 11.06 -12.01 10.75
CA SER A 149 11.40 -13.33 10.22
C SER A 149 12.01 -13.21 8.81
N ASP A 150 12.74 -14.24 8.37
CA ASP A 150 13.29 -14.30 6.99
C ASP A 150 12.17 -14.21 5.94
N TYR A 151 11.00 -14.75 6.24
CA TYR A 151 9.85 -14.68 5.35
C TYR A 151 9.29 -13.25 5.26
N GLU A 152 9.11 -12.56 6.37
CA GLU A 152 8.70 -11.15 6.37
C GLU A 152 9.73 -10.28 5.66
N LYS A 153 11.02 -10.48 5.92
CA LYS A 153 12.09 -9.79 5.22
C LYS A 153 12.00 -9.98 3.70
N SER A 154 11.77 -11.21 3.23
CA SER A 154 11.67 -11.50 1.79
C SER A 154 10.49 -10.81 1.11
N LEU A 155 9.47 -10.43 1.86
CA LEU A 155 8.25 -9.76 1.37
C LEU A 155 8.26 -8.23 1.55
N LEU A 156 9.36 -7.62 2.02
CA LEU A 156 9.40 -6.16 2.22
C LEU A 156 9.09 -5.39 0.93
N ALA A 157 9.69 -5.78 -0.19
CA ALA A 157 9.38 -5.14 -1.47
C ALA A 157 7.95 -5.41 -1.94
N GLU A 158 7.49 -6.66 -1.80
CA GLU A 158 6.13 -7.05 -2.18
C GLU A 158 5.08 -6.30 -1.34
N SER A 159 5.38 -5.94 -0.09
CA SER A 159 4.47 -5.16 0.74
C SER A 159 4.14 -3.79 0.14
N GLY A 160 5.14 -3.07 -0.40
CA GLY A 160 4.93 -1.79 -1.08
C GLY A 160 4.00 -1.92 -2.28
N ARG A 161 4.26 -2.92 -3.12
CA ARG A 161 3.42 -3.24 -4.26
C ARG A 161 1.99 -3.61 -3.84
N ASN A 162 1.86 -4.41 -2.79
CA ASN A 162 0.58 -4.89 -2.27
C ASN A 162 -0.30 -3.74 -1.75
N ILE A 163 0.23 -2.87 -0.90
CA ILE A 163 -0.54 -1.73 -0.37
C ILE A 163 -0.88 -0.74 -1.50
N THR A 164 0.02 -0.52 -2.45
CA THR A 164 -0.27 0.29 -3.64
C THR A 164 -1.46 -0.30 -4.44
N GLN A 165 -1.51 -1.63 -4.61
CA GLN A 165 -2.61 -2.32 -5.27
C GLN A 165 -3.92 -2.21 -4.49
N ILE A 166 -3.88 -2.37 -3.16
CA ILE A 166 -5.06 -2.17 -2.30
C ILE A 166 -5.64 -0.76 -2.50
N MET A 167 -4.79 0.26 -2.54
CA MET A 167 -5.22 1.64 -2.74
C MET A 167 -5.86 1.84 -4.10
N ALA A 168 -5.28 1.30 -5.19
CA ALA A 168 -5.89 1.35 -6.51
C ALA A 168 -7.26 0.67 -6.55
N VAL A 169 -7.39 -0.52 -5.96
CA VAL A 169 -8.66 -1.26 -5.86
C VAL A 169 -9.71 -0.43 -5.11
N ARG A 170 -9.35 0.15 -3.97
CA ARG A 170 -10.28 0.97 -3.15
C ARG A 170 -10.74 2.22 -3.87
N MET A 171 -9.83 2.92 -4.56
CA MET A 171 -10.16 4.14 -5.32
C MET A 171 -11.06 3.84 -6.50
N ILE A 172 -10.83 2.76 -7.24
CA ILE A 172 -11.72 2.33 -8.34
C ILE A 172 -13.07 1.88 -7.81
N THR A 173 -13.09 1.15 -6.69
CA THR A 173 -14.34 0.76 -6.04
C THR A 173 -15.20 1.97 -5.69
N ASP A 174 -14.60 3.00 -5.09
CA ASP A 174 -15.32 4.22 -4.73
C ASP A 174 -15.76 5.01 -5.97
N TYR A 175 -14.92 5.08 -7.00
CA TYR A 175 -15.27 5.69 -8.28
C TYR A 175 -16.51 5.05 -8.93
N LEU A 176 -16.58 3.72 -8.93
CA LEU A 176 -17.74 2.98 -9.45
C LEU A 176 -18.98 3.16 -8.56
N ASN A 177 -18.81 3.31 -7.25
CA ASN A 177 -19.89 3.58 -6.30
C ASN A 177 -20.35 5.05 -6.32
N GLY A 178 -19.72 5.92 -7.11
CA GLY A 178 -20.14 7.31 -7.28
C GLY A 178 -19.44 8.30 -6.35
N ASP A 179 -18.22 7.98 -5.90
CA ASP A 179 -17.35 8.84 -5.09
C ASP A 179 -17.97 9.19 -3.72
N VAL A 180 -18.31 8.16 -2.96
CA VAL A 180 -19.05 8.32 -1.69
C VAL A 180 -18.16 8.18 -0.44
N TYR A 181 -16.97 7.59 -0.56
CA TYR A 181 -16.08 7.31 0.55
C TYR A 181 -14.94 8.33 0.69
N TYR A 182 -14.20 8.56 -0.40
CA TYR A 182 -13.09 9.51 -0.39
C TYR A 182 -13.56 10.94 -0.66
N HIS A 183 -12.96 11.91 0.01
CA HIS A 183 -13.09 13.30 -0.42
C HIS A 183 -12.51 13.49 -1.82
N ILE A 184 -13.28 14.13 -2.69
CA ILE A 184 -12.88 14.44 -4.07
C ILE A 184 -12.95 15.95 -4.30
N ASP A 185 -11.93 16.51 -4.95
CA ASP A 185 -11.88 17.92 -5.34
C ASP A 185 -12.49 18.17 -6.74
N TYR A 186 -12.58 17.09 -7.55
CA TYR A 186 -13.16 17.14 -8.90
C TYR A 186 -13.72 15.74 -9.29
N PRO A 187 -14.63 15.66 -10.28
CA PRO A 187 -15.40 14.43 -10.56
C PRO A 187 -14.60 13.17 -10.91
N GLU A 188 -13.35 13.32 -11.38
CA GLU A 188 -12.49 12.22 -11.79
C GLU A 188 -11.35 11.96 -10.81
N HIS A 189 -11.37 12.57 -9.62
CA HIS A 189 -10.25 12.53 -8.68
C HIS A 189 -9.88 11.10 -8.30
N ASN A 190 -10.85 10.25 -7.95
CA ASN A 190 -10.59 8.87 -7.56
C ASN A 190 -9.96 8.02 -8.68
N ILE A 191 -10.41 8.19 -9.94
CA ILE A 191 -9.80 7.42 -11.04
C ILE A 191 -8.40 7.95 -11.40
N VAL A 192 -8.14 9.25 -11.27
CA VAL A 192 -6.80 9.82 -11.44
C VAL A 192 -5.86 9.24 -10.39
N ARG A 193 -6.25 9.23 -9.12
CA ARG A 193 -5.47 8.63 -8.03
C ARG A 193 -5.24 7.13 -8.25
N ALA A 194 -6.24 6.39 -8.70
CA ALA A 194 -6.09 4.98 -9.02
C ALA A 194 -5.07 4.74 -10.15
N ARG A 195 -5.10 5.57 -11.20
CA ARG A 195 -4.12 5.51 -12.31
C ARG A 195 -2.70 5.78 -11.84
N THR A 196 -2.52 6.71 -10.91
CA THR A 196 -1.23 6.97 -10.26
C THR A 196 -0.73 5.74 -9.50
N GLN A 197 -1.58 5.06 -8.72
CA GLN A 197 -1.19 3.83 -8.05
C GLN A 197 -0.83 2.71 -9.04
N ILE A 198 -1.59 2.53 -10.11
CA ILE A 198 -1.31 1.54 -11.16
C ILE A 198 0.02 1.86 -11.86
N ALA A 199 0.29 3.12 -12.17
CA ALA A 199 1.55 3.55 -12.77
C ALA A 199 2.74 3.27 -11.82
N LEU A 200 2.59 3.53 -10.54
CA LEU A 200 3.60 3.21 -9.53
C LEU A 200 3.90 1.71 -9.47
N ILE A 201 2.86 0.85 -9.47
CA ILE A 201 3.04 -0.61 -9.53
C ILE A 201 3.84 -1.02 -10.78
N LYS A 202 3.47 -0.49 -11.95
CA LYS A 202 4.18 -0.79 -13.21
C LYS A 202 5.65 -0.39 -13.11
N SER A 203 5.94 0.80 -12.57
CA SER A 203 7.31 1.27 -12.38
C SER A 203 8.10 0.45 -11.35
N MET A 204 7.44 -0.09 -10.32
CA MET A 204 8.05 -1.07 -9.41
C MET A 204 8.37 -2.38 -10.13
N ASP A 205 7.43 -2.89 -10.93
CA ASP A 205 7.56 -4.15 -11.67
C ASP A 205 8.70 -4.08 -12.73
N GLU A 206 8.90 -2.93 -13.39
CA GLU A 206 10.02 -2.69 -14.30
C GLU A 206 11.40 -2.78 -13.63
N GLN A 207 11.47 -2.50 -12.33
CA GLN A 207 12.71 -2.53 -11.55
C GLN A 207 12.78 -3.75 -10.61
N TRP A 208 11.87 -4.73 -10.76
CA TRP A 208 11.66 -5.78 -9.78
C TRP A 208 12.90 -6.60 -9.47
N ASP A 209 13.66 -7.04 -10.49
CA ASP A 209 14.88 -7.84 -10.29
C ASP A 209 15.91 -7.09 -9.45
N LYS A 210 16.07 -5.79 -9.67
CA LYS A 210 16.96 -4.92 -8.92
C LYS A 210 16.51 -4.76 -7.47
N VAL A 211 15.20 -4.60 -7.26
CA VAL A 211 14.58 -4.48 -5.95
C VAL A 211 14.77 -5.76 -5.16
N GLN A 212 14.47 -6.90 -5.78
CA GLN A 212 14.59 -8.22 -5.14
C GLN A 212 16.05 -8.56 -4.80
N ALA A 213 16.98 -8.31 -5.71
CA ALA A 213 18.41 -8.52 -5.46
C ALA A 213 18.91 -7.69 -4.26
N PHE A 214 18.40 -6.47 -4.08
CA PHE A 214 18.71 -5.65 -2.92
C PHE A 214 18.14 -6.26 -1.62
N ILE A 215 16.89 -6.69 -1.61
CA ILE A 215 16.26 -7.34 -0.44
C ILE A 215 17.03 -8.62 -0.05
N ASP A 216 17.39 -9.44 -1.01
CA ASP A 216 18.15 -10.69 -0.79
C ASP A 216 19.58 -10.43 -0.24
N GLY A 217 20.12 -9.24 -0.47
CA GLY A 217 21.39 -8.76 0.04
C GLY A 217 21.36 -8.17 1.45
N LEU A 218 20.17 -7.86 2.00
CA LEU A 218 20.04 -7.22 3.31
C LEU A 218 20.61 -8.11 4.44
N GLY A 219 21.54 -7.53 5.22
CA GLY A 219 22.13 -8.19 6.38
C GLY A 219 23.26 -9.17 6.07
N LYS A 220 23.77 -9.17 4.82
CA LYS A 220 24.97 -9.93 4.41
C LYS A 220 26.23 -9.11 4.56
#